data_9471f15769a3fdbfb6e6849c996ff927
#
_entry.id   9471f15769a3fdbfb6e6849c996ff927
#
_cell.length_a   1.000
_cell.length_b   1.000
_cell.length_c   1.000
_cell.angle_alpha   90.00
_cell.angle_beta   90.00
_cell.angle_gamma   90.00
#
_symmetry.space_group_name_H-M   'P 1'
#
loop_
_entity.id
_entity.type
_entity.pdbx_description
1 polymer ?
#
loop_
_entity_poly.entity_id
_entity_poly.type
_entity_poly.pdbx_seq_one_letter_code
_entity_poly.pdbx_strand_id
1 'polypeptide(L)'
;MVYTGDADGRCEIFTWDRSTGTGRQVTDRPHGTLLCAIDADEAVWWFDEDRGGSGRWRTQPFDGGPDRPALTGVPYGRPAGLALGASGTVAVGIRSPEGFGVHLGRPGGAGATVLRTTDSATLCDLAPDGRLLAVSGPAHSARAVTLLAPDGTTVAVLSGTVERTWALGFAPAPAPTPARGPLPVPGRALLLVMRERAGRYHLGTWAPGRGLELLPWCSFATETTARWYPGPGGPRVLLRQDRHGRSRLFTADLDRRELTPVPTPEGSILDAAPAADGDVHVIWTDAVNVPRALSLSGAPLPGQSRWRLPRFGHRQDLWTPGPDGPVHTFVTTPADRSAPHPLVFLVHGGPADHDRDAYDPMVQALVGSGCAVARTNYRGSTGYGPRWRAAYSEGVGHTQVADLVRARADLLERGIGREGAVGLCGTSWGGYLTLLAMGTRPDLWDVGVAVKPLADCVTAFRHSTPALQALDTALFGGTPDEVPDAYAHASPSTYAAAIRSPLLVVAARRDAKCPPEQVEAYLAVLRAGGVAHELMWLDSGHDGYDGADHLAVIRRSLRFLGRGLPAAPVPAEPSPHAERR
;
A
#
# COMPACT_ATOMS: atom_id res chain seq x y z
N MET A 1 5.89 9.11 -21.50
CA MET A 1 5.67 8.71 -20.10
C MET A 1 4.18 8.76 -19.79
N VAL A 2 3.69 7.83 -18.98
CA VAL A 2 2.33 7.87 -18.41
C VAL A 2 2.43 7.99 -16.89
N TYR A 3 1.52 8.75 -16.27
CA TYR A 3 1.49 8.96 -14.82
C TYR A 3 0.10 9.31 -14.33
N THR A 4 -0.13 9.18 -13.03
CA THR A 4 -1.33 9.65 -12.37
C THR A 4 -1.10 11.05 -11.79
N GLY A 5 -2.11 11.92 -11.90
CA GLY A 5 -2.07 13.28 -11.39
C GLY A 5 -3.43 13.73 -10.89
N ASP A 6 -3.45 14.82 -10.14
CA ASP A 6 -4.70 15.45 -9.70
C ASP A 6 -5.35 16.23 -10.85
N ALA A 7 -6.63 16.00 -11.04
CA ALA A 7 -7.52 16.76 -11.91
C ALA A 7 -8.79 17.10 -11.12
N ASP A 8 -8.89 18.32 -10.63
CA ASP A 8 -10.04 18.84 -9.86
C ASP A 8 -10.43 17.95 -8.67
N GLY A 9 -9.43 17.48 -7.91
CA GLY A 9 -9.63 16.64 -6.72
C GLY A 9 -9.83 15.15 -7.01
N ARG A 10 -9.68 14.72 -8.26
CA ARG A 10 -9.68 13.31 -8.66
C ARG A 10 -8.30 12.92 -9.22
N CYS A 11 -7.90 11.70 -8.96
CA CYS A 11 -6.70 11.13 -9.57
C CYS A 11 -7.05 10.68 -10.99
N GLU A 12 -6.36 11.22 -11.99
CA GLU A 12 -6.57 10.89 -13.41
C GLU A 12 -5.25 10.52 -14.08
N ILE A 13 -5.33 9.91 -15.26
CA ILE A 13 -4.17 9.51 -16.04
C ILE A 13 -3.75 10.63 -16.99
N PHE A 14 -2.45 10.86 -17.07
CA PHE A 14 -1.81 11.81 -17.96
C PHE A 14 -0.71 11.15 -18.77
N THR A 15 -0.52 11.64 -20.01
CA THR A 15 0.70 11.39 -20.78
C THR A 15 1.61 12.61 -20.71
N TRP A 16 2.91 12.36 -20.86
CA TRP A 16 3.93 13.40 -20.99
C TRP A 16 4.92 13.00 -22.08
N ASP A 17 4.95 13.80 -23.14
CA ASP A 17 5.97 13.68 -24.18
C ASP A 17 7.20 14.47 -23.77
N ARG A 18 8.28 13.74 -23.54
CA ARG A 18 9.55 14.31 -23.07
C ARG A 18 10.25 15.11 -24.17
N SER A 19 10.02 14.80 -25.43
CA SER A 19 10.66 15.47 -26.58
C SER A 19 10.09 16.86 -26.83
N THR A 20 8.79 17.03 -26.63
CA THR A 20 8.07 18.29 -26.81
C THR A 20 7.84 19.04 -25.52
N GLY A 21 7.96 18.39 -24.36
CA GLY A 21 7.63 18.95 -23.05
C GLY A 21 6.12 19.17 -22.88
N THR A 22 5.28 18.46 -23.62
CA THR A 22 3.82 18.61 -23.58
C THR A 22 3.15 17.47 -22.83
N GLY A 23 2.11 17.77 -22.07
CA GLY A 23 1.29 16.81 -21.35
C GLY A 23 -0.16 16.83 -21.82
N ARG A 24 -0.83 15.68 -21.72
CA ARG A 24 -2.25 15.52 -22.04
C ARG A 24 -2.94 14.72 -20.95
N GLN A 25 -4.11 15.15 -20.51
CA GLN A 25 -5.01 14.34 -19.72
C GLN A 25 -5.62 13.23 -20.56
N VAL A 26 -5.52 12.00 -20.12
CA VAL A 26 -6.00 10.79 -20.82
C VAL A 26 -7.41 10.44 -20.38
N THR A 27 -7.66 10.49 -19.08
CA THR A 27 -8.93 10.10 -18.48
C THR A 27 -9.60 11.29 -17.79
N ASP A 28 -10.93 11.30 -17.84
CA ASP A 28 -11.81 12.15 -17.04
C ASP A 28 -12.99 11.27 -16.62
N ARG A 29 -12.84 10.62 -15.45
CA ARG A 29 -13.79 9.61 -14.97
C ARG A 29 -14.48 10.10 -13.70
N PRO A 30 -15.77 9.76 -13.51
CA PRO A 30 -16.55 10.23 -12.36
C PRO A 30 -15.93 9.88 -10.99
N HIS A 31 -15.12 8.82 -10.95
CA HIS A 31 -14.49 8.30 -9.72
C HIS A 31 -12.97 8.35 -9.75
N GLY A 32 -12.40 9.00 -10.79
CA GLY A 32 -10.97 9.02 -11.04
C GLY A 32 -10.44 7.71 -11.61
N THR A 33 -9.11 7.64 -11.77
CA THR A 33 -8.40 6.50 -12.35
C THR A 33 -7.03 6.37 -11.68
N LEU A 34 -6.76 5.26 -11.01
CA LEU A 34 -5.55 5.08 -10.18
C LEU A 34 -4.46 4.26 -10.86
N LEU A 35 -4.84 3.30 -11.73
CA LEU A 35 -3.90 2.34 -12.31
C LEU A 35 -3.67 2.65 -13.78
N CYS A 36 -2.39 2.82 -14.14
CA CYS A 36 -1.98 3.01 -15.53
C CYS A 36 -0.71 2.24 -15.88
N ALA A 37 -0.54 1.99 -17.17
CA ALA A 37 0.69 1.46 -17.78
C ALA A 37 0.87 2.04 -19.19
N ILE A 38 2.07 1.87 -19.75
CA ILE A 38 2.38 2.14 -21.13
C ILE A 38 3.11 0.93 -21.69
N ASP A 39 2.79 0.52 -22.90
CA ASP A 39 3.47 -0.58 -23.57
C ASP A 39 4.62 -0.10 -24.49
N ALA A 40 5.26 -1.05 -25.16
CA ALA A 40 6.36 -0.77 -26.07
C ALA A 40 5.92 -0.04 -27.37
N ASP A 41 4.64 -0.15 -27.73
CA ASP A 41 4.03 0.52 -28.89
C ASP A 41 3.41 1.88 -28.49
N GLU A 42 3.78 2.38 -27.29
CA GLU A 42 3.31 3.65 -26.71
C GLU A 42 1.79 3.72 -26.52
N ALA A 43 1.07 2.59 -26.43
CA ALA A 43 -0.31 2.61 -26.04
C ALA A 43 -0.44 2.80 -24.51
N VAL A 44 -1.39 3.65 -24.12
CA VAL A 44 -1.71 3.94 -22.73
C VAL A 44 -2.81 2.99 -22.27
N TRP A 45 -2.60 2.41 -21.09
CA TRP A 45 -3.51 1.45 -20.46
C TRP A 45 -3.95 1.98 -19.12
N TRP A 46 -5.23 1.80 -18.77
CA TRP A 46 -5.76 2.15 -17.44
C TRP A 46 -6.89 1.23 -17.03
N PHE A 47 -7.17 1.21 -15.75
CA PHE A 47 -8.30 0.49 -15.19
C PHE A 47 -9.46 1.46 -14.95
N ASP A 48 -10.55 1.27 -15.69
CA ASP A 48 -11.76 2.08 -15.62
C ASP A 48 -12.70 1.48 -14.57
N GLU A 49 -12.72 2.06 -13.37
CA GLU A 49 -13.38 1.51 -12.19
C GLU A 49 -14.61 2.32 -11.75
N ASP A 50 -15.53 1.62 -11.07
CA ASP A 50 -16.65 2.21 -10.35
C ASP A 50 -16.26 2.61 -8.92
N ARG A 51 -17.21 3.18 -8.16
CA ARG A 51 -17.02 3.54 -6.74
C ARG A 51 -16.67 2.36 -5.82
N GLY A 52 -16.92 1.13 -6.25
CA GLY A 52 -16.58 -0.09 -5.53
C GLY A 52 -15.19 -0.65 -5.84
N GLY A 53 -14.46 -0.03 -6.79
CA GLY A 53 -13.17 -0.50 -7.26
C GLY A 53 -13.27 -1.69 -8.23
N SER A 54 -14.44 -1.92 -8.83
CA SER A 54 -14.66 -2.92 -9.89
C SER A 54 -14.73 -2.23 -11.24
N GLY A 55 -14.20 -2.88 -12.28
CA GLY A 55 -14.11 -2.23 -13.58
C GLY A 55 -13.53 -3.12 -14.67
N ARG A 56 -12.90 -2.49 -15.66
CA ARG A 56 -12.25 -3.14 -16.79
C ARG A 56 -11.01 -2.38 -17.23
N TRP A 57 -10.00 -3.09 -17.71
CA TRP A 57 -8.85 -2.51 -18.37
C TRP A 57 -9.24 -1.95 -19.74
N ARG A 58 -8.74 -0.75 -20.04
CA ARG A 58 -8.92 -0.03 -21.30
C ARG A 58 -7.58 0.43 -21.85
N THR A 59 -7.54 0.76 -23.13
CA THR A 59 -6.36 1.27 -23.80
C THR A 59 -6.70 2.28 -24.89
N GLN A 60 -5.79 3.21 -25.15
CA GLN A 60 -5.80 4.14 -26.29
C GLN A 60 -4.39 4.48 -26.75
N PRO A 61 -4.20 5.05 -27.96
CA PRO A 61 -2.92 5.58 -28.39
C PRO A 61 -2.40 6.69 -27.48
N PHE A 62 -1.08 6.86 -27.39
CA PHE A 62 -0.43 7.90 -26.58
C PHE A 62 -0.92 9.32 -26.92
N ASP A 63 -1.03 9.61 -28.22
CA ASP A 63 -1.42 10.92 -28.74
C ASP A 63 -2.94 11.19 -28.64
N GLY A 64 -3.71 10.21 -28.20
CA GLY A 64 -5.17 10.31 -28.07
C GLY A 64 -5.91 9.48 -29.13
N GLY A 65 -7.23 9.65 -29.13
CA GLY A 65 -8.15 8.89 -29.97
C GLY A 65 -9.16 8.09 -29.13
N PRO A 66 -10.01 7.28 -29.78
CA PRO A 66 -11.02 6.50 -29.06
C PRO A 66 -10.36 5.42 -28.20
N ASP A 67 -10.80 5.32 -26.96
CA ASP A 67 -10.41 4.24 -26.07
C ASP A 67 -11.22 2.95 -26.39
N ARG A 68 -10.62 1.82 -26.10
CA ARG A 68 -11.22 0.49 -26.31
C ARG A 68 -10.95 -0.41 -25.12
N PRO A 69 -11.79 -1.47 -24.90
CA PRO A 69 -11.46 -2.47 -23.91
C PRO A 69 -10.09 -3.11 -24.22
N ALA A 70 -9.32 -3.41 -23.16
CA ALA A 70 -8.07 -4.16 -23.28
C ALA A 70 -8.32 -5.51 -23.96
N LEU A 71 -9.33 -6.24 -23.47
CA LEU A 71 -9.84 -7.48 -24.05
C LEU A 71 -11.36 -7.47 -23.98
N THR A 72 -12.03 -8.09 -24.96
CA THR A 72 -13.46 -8.36 -24.92
C THR A 72 -13.74 -9.73 -24.28
N GLY A 73 -14.93 -9.94 -23.72
CA GLY A 73 -15.30 -11.19 -23.06
C GLY A 73 -14.68 -11.41 -21.67
N VAL A 74 -13.93 -10.44 -21.15
CA VAL A 74 -13.38 -10.48 -19.77
C VAL A 74 -14.47 -10.06 -18.78
N PRO A 75 -14.64 -10.77 -17.65
CA PRO A 75 -15.61 -10.40 -16.62
C PRO A 75 -15.37 -8.99 -16.05
N TYR A 76 -16.44 -8.35 -15.59
CA TYR A 76 -16.36 -7.17 -14.76
C TYR A 76 -15.90 -7.57 -13.34
N GLY A 77 -14.95 -6.83 -12.75
CA GLY A 77 -14.43 -7.18 -11.43
C GLY A 77 -13.28 -6.27 -10.99
N ARG A 78 -12.59 -6.63 -9.93
CA ARG A 78 -11.45 -5.87 -9.40
C ARG A 78 -10.17 -6.17 -10.18
N PRO A 79 -9.26 -5.20 -10.34
CA PRO A 79 -8.01 -5.42 -11.04
C PRO A 79 -7.13 -6.39 -10.23
N ALA A 80 -6.56 -7.37 -10.91
CA ALA A 80 -5.66 -8.35 -10.32
C ALA A 80 -4.45 -8.63 -11.22
N GLY A 81 -3.97 -7.59 -11.90
CA GLY A 81 -2.79 -7.55 -12.73
C GLY A 81 -3.07 -7.20 -14.20
N LEU A 82 -2.09 -6.56 -14.81
CA LEU A 82 -1.96 -6.31 -16.24
C LEU A 82 -0.54 -6.66 -16.65
N ALA A 83 -0.37 -7.45 -17.68
CA ALA A 83 0.93 -7.77 -18.24
C ALA A 83 0.92 -7.56 -19.76
N LEU A 84 1.93 -6.85 -20.25
CA LEU A 84 2.05 -6.36 -21.61
C LEU A 84 3.25 -7.05 -22.28
N GLY A 85 3.01 -7.96 -23.21
CA GLY A 85 4.03 -8.69 -23.93
C GLY A 85 4.57 -7.92 -25.13
N ALA A 86 5.84 -8.08 -25.44
CA ALA A 86 6.50 -7.41 -26.57
C ALA A 86 5.96 -7.81 -27.95
N SER A 87 5.20 -8.90 -28.03
CA SER A 87 4.56 -9.40 -29.27
C SER A 87 3.17 -8.81 -29.54
N GLY A 88 2.78 -7.75 -28.82
CA GLY A 88 1.42 -7.20 -28.86
C GLY A 88 0.38 -8.12 -28.22
N THR A 89 0.80 -9.00 -27.32
CA THR A 89 -0.09 -9.84 -26.51
C THR A 89 -0.31 -9.17 -25.17
N VAL A 90 -1.54 -9.18 -24.67
CA VAL A 90 -1.90 -8.67 -23.35
C VAL A 90 -2.50 -9.77 -22.50
N ALA A 91 -2.08 -9.83 -21.24
CA ALA A 91 -2.72 -10.64 -20.22
C ALA A 91 -3.37 -9.75 -19.17
N VAL A 92 -4.60 -10.10 -18.79
CA VAL A 92 -5.41 -9.35 -17.81
C VAL A 92 -5.81 -10.29 -16.68
N GLY A 93 -5.44 -9.93 -15.44
CA GLY A 93 -5.91 -10.55 -14.23
C GLY A 93 -7.14 -9.82 -13.69
N ILE A 94 -8.23 -10.53 -13.43
CA ILE A 94 -9.46 -9.97 -12.86
C ILE A 94 -9.93 -10.86 -11.71
N ARG A 95 -10.39 -10.22 -10.64
CA ARG A 95 -11.08 -10.86 -9.52
C ARG A 95 -12.55 -10.50 -9.56
N SER A 96 -13.39 -11.50 -9.82
CA SER A 96 -14.85 -11.41 -9.81
C SER A 96 -15.43 -12.20 -8.62
N PRO A 97 -16.75 -12.17 -8.38
CA PRO A 97 -17.39 -13.06 -7.39
C PRO A 97 -17.13 -14.55 -7.63
N GLU A 98 -16.86 -14.93 -8.88
CA GLU A 98 -16.55 -16.32 -9.26
C GLU A 98 -15.10 -16.74 -8.97
N GLY A 99 -14.26 -15.82 -8.50
CA GLY A 99 -12.85 -16.06 -8.20
C GLY A 99 -11.89 -15.20 -9.04
N PHE A 100 -10.65 -15.65 -9.12
CA PHE A 100 -9.60 -15.02 -9.92
C PHE A 100 -9.48 -15.67 -11.30
N GLY A 101 -9.41 -14.84 -12.34
CA GLY A 101 -9.20 -15.28 -13.72
C GLY A 101 -8.05 -14.54 -14.40
N VAL A 102 -7.29 -15.26 -15.23
CA VAL A 102 -6.30 -14.68 -16.16
C VAL A 102 -6.81 -14.89 -17.58
N HIS A 103 -6.84 -13.79 -18.33
CA HIS A 103 -7.30 -13.74 -19.71
C HIS A 103 -6.19 -13.23 -20.62
N LEU A 104 -5.94 -13.92 -21.72
CA LEU A 104 -4.86 -13.64 -22.67
C LEU A 104 -5.44 -13.35 -24.05
N GLY A 105 -4.93 -12.35 -24.75
CA GLY A 105 -5.38 -12.01 -26.10
C GLY A 105 -4.56 -10.88 -26.73
N ARG A 106 -5.08 -10.35 -27.84
CA ARG A 106 -4.57 -9.12 -28.45
C ARG A 106 -5.42 -7.92 -28.06
N PRO A 107 -4.86 -6.71 -27.96
CA PRO A 107 -5.60 -5.50 -27.58
C PRO A 107 -6.87 -5.31 -28.40
N GLY A 108 -8.02 -5.19 -27.73
CA GLY A 108 -9.34 -5.04 -28.35
C GLY A 108 -9.96 -6.36 -28.87
N GLY A 109 -9.21 -7.45 -28.87
CA GLY A 109 -9.70 -8.78 -29.26
C GLY A 109 -10.36 -9.55 -28.11
N ALA A 110 -10.83 -10.78 -28.41
CA ALA A 110 -11.39 -11.66 -27.40
C ALA A 110 -10.30 -12.19 -26.45
N GLY A 111 -10.58 -12.18 -25.15
CA GLY A 111 -9.72 -12.76 -24.13
C GLY A 111 -9.98 -14.28 -23.99
N ALA A 112 -8.95 -15.10 -24.24
CA ALA A 112 -8.99 -16.52 -23.89
C ALA A 112 -8.67 -16.71 -22.41
N THR A 113 -9.48 -17.45 -21.68
CA THR A 113 -9.22 -17.76 -20.27
C THR A 113 -8.09 -18.79 -20.16
N VAL A 114 -6.98 -18.37 -19.53
CA VAL A 114 -5.79 -19.22 -19.29
C VAL A 114 -5.85 -19.87 -17.91
N LEU A 115 -6.37 -19.16 -16.93
CA LEU A 115 -6.50 -19.66 -15.56
C LEU A 115 -7.83 -19.19 -14.97
N ARG A 116 -8.48 -20.09 -14.21
CA ARG A 116 -9.57 -19.73 -13.28
C ARG A 116 -9.36 -20.49 -11.97
N THR A 117 -9.43 -19.80 -10.85
CA THR A 117 -9.28 -20.38 -9.50
C THR A 117 -10.05 -19.55 -8.48
N THR A 118 -10.49 -20.20 -7.42
CA THR A 118 -11.05 -19.54 -6.23
C THR A 118 -9.95 -19.08 -5.27
N ASP A 119 -8.71 -19.56 -5.44
CA ASP A 119 -7.57 -19.18 -4.62
C ASP A 119 -7.25 -17.69 -4.78
N SER A 120 -6.67 -17.12 -3.73
CA SER A 120 -6.11 -15.78 -3.82
C SER A 120 -4.88 -15.79 -4.72
N ALA A 121 -4.97 -15.08 -5.85
CA ALA A 121 -3.86 -14.97 -6.78
C ALA A 121 -3.88 -13.62 -7.51
N THR A 122 -2.75 -13.25 -8.12
CA THR A 122 -2.57 -12.02 -8.91
C THR A 122 -1.68 -12.33 -10.11
N LEU A 123 -2.05 -11.86 -11.28
CA LEU A 123 -1.17 -11.90 -12.45
C LEU A 123 0.01 -10.98 -12.18
N CYS A 124 1.21 -11.55 -12.16
CA CYS A 124 2.44 -10.78 -11.94
C CYS A 124 2.96 -10.20 -13.27
N ASP A 125 3.20 -11.07 -14.27
CA ASP A 125 3.79 -10.63 -15.52
C ASP A 125 3.63 -11.69 -16.64
N LEU A 126 3.94 -11.26 -17.87
CA LEU A 126 4.01 -12.07 -19.09
C LEU A 126 5.41 -11.99 -19.66
N ALA A 127 6.04 -13.13 -19.93
CA ALA A 127 7.34 -13.15 -20.59
C ALA A 127 7.30 -12.43 -21.95
N PRO A 128 8.37 -11.72 -22.38
CA PRO A 128 8.36 -10.91 -23.59
C PRO A 128 8.01 -11.71 -24.85
N ASP A 129 8.37 -13.00 -24.90
CA ASP A 129 8.04 -13.90 -26.01
C ASP A 129 6.59 -14.42 -25.99
N GLY A 130 5.81 -14.04 -24.97
CA GLY A 130 4.42 -14.43 -24.78
C GLY A 130 4.21 -15.91 -24.38
N ARG A 131 5.28 -16.66 -24.08
CA ARG A 131 5.21 -18.12 -23.85
C ARG A 131 5.02 -18.52 -22.39
N LEU A 132 5.21 -17.59 -21.45
CA LEU A 132 5.06 -17.85 -20.02
C LEU A 132 4.35 -16.70 -19.32
N LEU A 133 3.41 -17.05 -18.44
CA LEU A 133 2.80 -16.13 -17.48
C LEU A 133 3.27 -16.47 -16.08
N ALA A 134 3.52 -15.46 -15.27
CA ALA A 134 3.79 -15.60 -13.84
C ALA A 134 2.56 -15.16 -13.06
N VAL A 135 2.05 -16.04 -12.21
CA VAL A 135 0.92 -15.78 -11.31
C VAL A 135 1.41 -15.96 -9.87
N SER A 136 1.23 -14.94 -9.05
CA SER A 136 1.58 -14.98 -7.62
C SER A 136 0.35 -15.32 -6.79
N GLY A 137 0.46 -16.38 -6.00
CA GLY A 137 -0.44 -16.69 -4.88
C GLY A 137 0.04 -16.04 -3.57
N PRO A 138 -0.55 -16.39 -2.43
CA PRO A 138 -0.01 -15.99 -1.13
C PRO A 138 1.44 -16.45 -0.97
N ALA A 139 2.32 -15.54 -0.55
CA ALA A 139 3.77 -15.78 -0.52
C ALA A 139 4.21 -16.97 0.37
N HIS A 140 3.35 -17.39 1.30
CA HIS A 140 3.57 -18.53 2.21
C HIS A 140 2.85 -19.82 1.76
N SER A 141 2.20 -19.83 0.61
CA SER A 141 1.44 -20.98 0.11
C SER A 141 2.30 -21.97 -0.67
N ALA A 142 1.76 -23.18 -0.87
CA ALA A 142 2.39 -24.19 -1.72
C ALA A 142 2.51 -23.74 -3.19
N ARG A 143 1.65 -22.83 -3.62
CA ARG A 143 1.62 -22.23 -4.95
C ARG A 143 1.92 -20.73 -4.87
N ALA A 144 3.01 -20.37 -4.21
CA ALA A 144 3.41 -18.98 -4.05
C ALA A 144 3.68 -18.28 -5.39
N VAL A 145 4.28 -19.00 -6.36
CA VAL A 145 4.39 -18.57 -7.75
C VAL A 145 4.05 -19.74 -8.66
N THR A 146 3.17 -19.53 -9.62
CA THR A 146 2.82 -20.51 -10.65
C THR A 146 3.20 -19.95 -12.02
N LEU A 147 3.97 -20.71 -12.78
CA LEU A 147 4.35 -20.40 -14.16
C LEU A 147 3.43 -21.20 -15.08
N LEU A 148 2.75 -20.50 -15.99
CA LEU A 148 1.78 -21.08 -16.92
C LEU A 148 2.20 -20.84 -18.35
N ALA A 149 1.97 -21.84 -19.20
CA ALA A 149 1.95 -21.65 -20.64
C ALA A 149 0.65 -20.93 -21.09
N PRO A 150 0.59 -20.36 -22.32
CA PRO A 150 -0.61 -19.68 -22.82
C PRO A 150 -1.86 -20.54 -22.93
N ASP A 151 -1.70 -21.86 -22.99
CA ASP A 151 -2.80 -22.84 -22.99
C ASP A 151 -3.30 -23.20 -21.59
N GLY A 152 -2.72 -22.60 -20.54
CA GLY A 152 -3.06 -22.86 -19.14
C GLY A 152 -2.26 -23.99 -18.49
N THR A 153 -1.39 -24.68 -19.25
CA THR A 153 -0.55 -25.74 -18.69
C THR A 153 0.43 -25.18 -17.65
N THR A 154 0.48 -25.78 -16.47
CA THR A 154 1.45 -25.44 -15.43
C THR A 154 2.85 -25.92 -15.82
N VAL A 155 3.77 -25.00 -16.00
CA VAL A 155 5.18 -25.25 -16.35
C VAL A 155 6.04 -25.45 -15.11
N ALA A 156 5.82 -24.63 -14.07
CA ALA A 156 6.52 -24.73 -12.80
C ALA A 156 5.71 -24.13 -11.65
N VAL A 157 6.01 -24.57 -10.44
CA VAL A 157 5.48 -24.00 -9.20
C VAL A 157 6.61 -23.75 -8.24
N LEU A 158 6.68 -22.54 -7.67
CA LEU A 158 7.59 -22.21 -6.58
C LEU A 158 6.78 -22.18 -5.29
N SER A 159 7.16 -23.05 -4.35
CA SER A 159 6.54 -23.11 -3.03
C SER A 159 7.10 -22.04 -2.10
N GLY A 160 6.22 -21.47 -1.28
CA GLY A 160 6.53 -20.53 -0.22
C GLY A 160 6.29 -21.07 1.20
N THR A 161 5.93 -22.35 1.34
CA THR A 161 5.52 -22.94 2.64
C THR A 161 6.63 -22.93 3.71
N VAL A 162 7.88 -23.02 3.30
CA VAL A 162 9.05 -22.96 4.21
C VAL A 162 9.66 -21.55 4.19
N GLU A 163 9.77 -20.96 3.02
CA GLU A 163 10.39 -19.66 2.77
C GLU A 163 9.46 -18.85 1.88
N ARG A 164 8.89 -17.76 2.41
CA ARG A 164 7.96 -16.88 1.65
C ARG A 164 8.59 -16.50 0.33
N THR A 165 7.84 -16.66 -0.75
CA THR A 165 8.34 -16.50 -2.12
C THR A 165 7.32 -15.74 -2.96
N TRP A 166 7.77 -14.80 -3.79
CA TRP A 166 6.90 -14.10 -4.75
C TRP A 166 7.64 -13.67 -6.00
N ALA A 167 6.92 -13.59 -7.11
CA ALA A 167 7.44 -13.11 -8.39
C ALA A 167 7.48 -11.58 -8.42
N LEU A 168 8.42 -11.02 -9.21
CA LEU A 168 8.60 -9.58 -9.38
C LEU A 168 8.46 -9.13 -10.84
N GLY A 169 8.70 -9.99 -11.80
CA GLY A 169 8.54 -9.70 -13.23
C GLY A 169 9.60 -10.34 -14.10
N PHE A 170 9.29 -10.54 -15.37
CA PHE A 170 10.22 -11.08 -16.35
C PHE A 170 11.20 -10.01 -16.86
N ALA A 171 12.39 -10.45 -17.22
CA ALA A 171 13.35 -9.58 -17.92
C ALA A 171 12.72 -9.06 -19.23
N PRO A 172 12.85 -7.75 -19.52
CA PRO A 172 12.42 -7.21 -20.80
C PRO A 172 13.20 -7.88 -21.95
N ALA A 173 12.63 -7.84 -23.15
CA ALA A 173 13.37 -8.29 -24.34
C ALA A 173 14.69 -7.53 -24.44
N PRO A 174 15.82 -8.21 -24.74
CA PRO A 174 17.08 -7.52 -24.93
C PRO A 174 16.95 -6.52 -26.09
N ALA A 175 17.43 -5.30 -25.88
CA ALA A 175 17.60 -4.36 -26.97
C ALA A 175 18.51 -5.01 -28.02
N PRO A 176 18.30 -4.77 -29.32
CA PRO A 176 19.14 -5.34 -30.40
C PRO A 176 20.55 -4.76 -30.31
N THR A 177 21.44 -5.41 -29.58
CA THR A 177 22.87 -5.07 -29.47
C THR A 177 23.72 -6.31 -29.70
N PRO A 178 24.89 -6.17 -30.33
CA PRO A 178 25.76 -7.32 -30.59
C PRO A 178 26.28 -7.91 -29.27
N ALA A 179 25.97 -9.16 -29.05
CA ALA A 179 26.31 -9.91 -27.85
C ALA A 179 27.81 -10.09 -27.65
N ARG A 180 28.30 -9.75 -26.44
CA ARG A 180 29.55 -10.28 -25.89
C ARG A 180 29.30 -10.78 -24.48
N GLY A 181 29.34 -12.11 -24.30
CA GLY A 181 29.36 -12.74 -22.97
C GLY A 181 28.46 -13.99 -22.84
N PRO A 182 28.68 -14.87 -21.86
CA PRO A 182 27.89 -16.07 -21.62
C PRO A 182 26.61 -15.74 -20.85
N LEU A 183 25.75 -14.89 -21.40
CA LEU A 183 24.40 -14.65 -20.90
C LEU A 183 23.43 -15.73 -21.38
N PRO A 184 22.28 -15.91 -20.69
CA PRO A 184 21.26 -16.83 -21.15
C PRO A 184 20.93 -16.55 -22.63
N VAL A 185 20.94 -17.60 -23.42
CA VAL A 185 20.62 -17.58 -24.85
C VAL A 185 19.41 -16.69 -25.11
N PRO A 186 19.45 -15.77 -26.12
CA PRO A 186 18.32 -14.93 -26.49
C PRO A 186 17.07 -15.80 -26.66
N GLY A 187 15.96 -15.47 -25.94
CA GLY A 187 14.69 -16.18 -25.97
C GLY A 187 14.36 -17.04 -24.75
N ARG A 188 15.16 -17.07 -23.70
CA ARG A 188 14.78 -17.72 -22.43
C ARG A 188 14.20 -16.71 -21.44
N ALA A 189 12.95 -16.98 -21.01
CA ALA A 189 12.29 -16.22 -19.95
C ALA A 189 13.12 -16.25 -18.66
N LEU A 190 13.50 -15.07 -18.14
CA LEU A 190 14.19 -14.92 -16.87
C LEU A 190 13.29 -14.11 -15.93
N LEU A 191 12.80 -14.74 -14.87
CA LEU A 191 11.89 -14.13 -13.89
C LEU A 191 12.67 -13.70 -12.64
N LEU A 192 12.50 -12.46 -12.20
CA LEU A 192 12.92 -12.04 -10.86
C LEU A 192 11.97 -12.62 -9.82
N VAL A 193 12.56 -13.12 -8.75
CA VAL A 193 11.85 -13.70 -7.60
C VAL A 193 12.48 -13.14 -6.34
N MET A 194 11.66 -12.78 -5.37
CA MET A 194 12.11 -12.50 -4.00
C MET A 194 11.79 -13.69 -3.12
N ARG A 195 12.74 -14.07 -2.26
CA ARG A 195 12.55 -15.11 -1.27
C ARG A 195 13.02 -14.65 0.11
N GLU A 196 12.16 -14.85 1.09
CA GLU A 196 12.48 -14.61 2.49
C GLU A 196 13.14 -15.87 3.07
N ARG A 197 14.41 -15.76 3.42
CA ARG A 197 15.23 -16.87 3.93
C ARG A 197 16.08 -16.39 5.09
N ALA A 198 16.13 -17.16 6.17
CA ALA A 198 16.93 -16.86 7.36
C ALA A 198 16.76 -15.41 7.88
N GLY A 199 15.52 -14.90 7.86
CA GLY A 199 15.19 -13.54 8.32
C GLY A 199 15.68 -12.42 7.39
N ARG A 200 15.97 -12.71 6.13
CA ARG A 200 16.40 -11.74 5.11
C ARG A 200 15.64 -11.93 3.80
N TYR A 201 15.58 -10.89 3.02
CA TYR A 201 15.02 -10.87 1.66
C TYR A 201 16.14 -11.11 0.66
N HIS A 202 16.08 -12.21 -0.08
CA HIS A 202 17.06 -12.57 -1.11
C HIS A 202 16.45 -12.40 -2.48
N LEU A 203 17.12 -11.61 -3.34
CA LEU A 203 16.80 -11.62 -4.75
C LEU A 203 17.24 -12.95 -5.36
N GLY A 204 16.44 -13.46 -6.27
CA GLY A 204 16.74 -14.64 -7.06
C GLY A 204 16.25 -14.49 -8.49
N THR A 205 16.70 -15.39 -9.34
CA THR A 205 16.24 -15.52 -10.72
C THR A 205 15.74 -16.95 -10.95
N TRP A 206 14.65 -17.07 -11.70
CA TRP A 206 14.14 -18.33 -12.17
C TRP A 206 14.15 -18.39 -13.69
N ALA A 207 14.55 -19.52 -14.23
CA ALA A 207 14.49 -19.77 -15.68
C ALA A 207 14.09 -21.23 -15.97
N PRO A 208 13.43 -21.51 -17.13
CA PRO A 208 13.14 -22.86 -17.55
C PRO A 208 14.40 -23.75 -17.60
N GLY A 209 14.33 -24.93 -17.00
CA GLY A 209 15.44 -25.90 -16.98
C GLY A 209 16.56 -25.60 -15.97
N ARG A 210 16.57 -24.41 -15.34
CA ARG A 210 17.51 -24.07 -14.26
C ARG A 210 16.84 -24.02 -12.88
N GLY A 211 15.54 -23.72 -12.85
CA GLY A 211 14.83 -23.49 -11.60
C GLY A 211 15.15 -22.14 -10.96
N LEU A 212 14.93 -22.01 -9.65
CA LEU A 212 15.19 -20.81 -8.86
C LEU A 212 16.62 -20.83 -8.30
N GLU A 213 17.39 -19.83 -8.67
CA GLU A 213 18.73 -19.55 -8.15
C GLU A 213 18.69 -18.26 -7.31
N LEU A 214 19.00 -18.37 -6.02
CA LEU A 214 19.11 -17.20 -5.13
C LEU A 214 20.48 -16.53 -5.32
N LEU A 215 20.50 -15.21 -5.16
CA LEU A 215 21.70 -14.37 -5.25
C LEU A 215 22.16 -13.98 -3.83
N PRO A 216 23.06 -14.75 -3.16
CA PRO A 216 23.43 -14.51 -1.76
C PRO A 216 24.05 -13.13 -1.52
N TRP A 217 24.72 -12.57 -2.53
CA TRP A 217 25.32 -11.24 -2.50
C TRP A 217 24.27 -10.11 -2.58
N CYS A 218 23.03 -10.39 -3.03
CA CYS A 218 21.93 -9.44 -3.14
C CYS A 218 20.83 -9.78 -2.13
N SER A 219 21.08 -9.45 -0.86
CA SER A 219 20.15 -9.72 0.24
C SER A 219 20.00 -8.55 1.20
N PHE A 220 18.79 -8.38 1.74
CA PHE A 220 18.41 -7.23 2.55
C PHE A 220 17.77 -7.69 3.87
N ALA A 221 18.01 -6.92 4.94
CA ALA A 221 17.44 -7.22 6.26
C ALA A 221 15.98 -6.77 6.41
N THR A 222 15.53 -5.86 5.55
CA THR A 222 14.19 -5.29 5.59
C THR A 222 13.53 -5.38 4.22
N GLU A 223 12.24 -5.06 4.17
CA GLU A 223 11.39 -5.20 2.99
C GLU A 223 12.00 -4.54 1.76
N THR A 224 12.08 -5.32 0.70
CA THR A 224 12.71 -4.89 -0.55
C THR A 224 11.86 -5.32 -1.74
N THR A 225 11.66 -4.41 -2.67
CA THR A 225 11.07 -4.67 -3.97
C THR A 225 12.12 -4.50 -5.06
N ALA A 226 11.91 -5.13 -6.22
CA ALA A 226 12.84 -5.02 -7.34
C ALA A 226 12.10 -4.96 -8.66
N ARG A 227 12.69 -4.24 -9.62
CA ARG A 227 12.24 -4.16 -11.02
C ARG A 227 13.44 -4.27 -11.96
N TRP A 228 13.23 -4.85 -13.12
CA TRP A 228 14.24 -4.83 -14.16
C TRP A 228 14.61 -3.40 -14.54
N TYR A 229 15.88 -3.16 -14.69
CA TYR A 229 16.44 -1.86 -15.01
C TYR A 229 17.03 -1.90 -16.43
N PRO A 230 16.39 -1.25 -17.42
CA PRO A 230 16.95 -1.15 -18.76
C PRO A 230 18.23 -0.31 -18.71
N GLY A 231 19.25 -0.72 -19.44
CA GLY A 231 20.50 0.03 -19.54
C GLY A 231 21.53 -0.65 -20.42
N PRO A 232 22.52 0.10 -20.94
CA PRO A 232 23.58 -0.49 -21.71
C PRO A 232 24.46 -1.39 -20.83
N GLY A 233 24.74 -2.60 -21.25
CA GLY A 233 25.75 -3.46 -20.63
C GLY A 233 25.26 -4.62 -19.76
N GLY A 234 24.04 -5.13 -19.98
CA GLY A 234 23.58 -6.38 -19.37
C GLY A 234 22.38 -6.23 -18.44
N PRO A 235 21.89 -7.33 -17.88
CA PRO A 235 20.69 -7.35 -17.04
C PRO A 235 20.98 -6.69 -15.70
N ARG A 236 20.35 -5.56 -15.47
CA ARG A 236 20.37 -4.84 -14.19
C ARG A 236 19.01 -4.84 -13.55
N VAL A 237 19.02 -4.67 -12.24
CA VAL A 237 17.82 -4.60 -11.41
C VAL A 237 17.87 -3.35 -10.54
N LEU A 238 16.79 -2.57 -10.54
CA LEU A 238 16.56 -1.51 -9.60
C LEU A 238 15.87 -2.09 -8.36
N LEU A 239 16.42 -1.85 -7.17
CA LEU A 239 15.86 -2.31 -5.91
C LEU A 239 15.50 -1.11 -5.03
N ARG A 240 14.33 -1.17 -4.39
CA ARG A 240 13.94 -0.25 -3.33
C ARG A 240 13.82 -1.02 -2.02
N GLN A 241 14.61 -0.63 -1.05
CA GLN A 241 14.53 -1.12 0.32
C GLN A 241 13.82 -0.10 1.20
N ASP A 242 12.80 -0.52 1.94
CA ASP A 242 12.20 0.27 3.00
C ASP A 242 12.85 -0.10 4.35
N ARG A 243 13.36 0.89 5.06
CA ARG A 243 14.05 0.70 6.33
C ARG A 243 13.77 1.84 7.30
N HIS A 244 13.21 1.50 8.45
CA HIS A 244 12.87 2.46 9.52
C HIS A 244 12.07 3.66 9.00
N GLY A 245 11.06 3.38 8.17
CA GLY A 245 10.18 4.38 7.58
C GLY A 245 10.82 5.26 6.50
N ARG A 246 12.00 4.91 5.98
CA ARG A 246 12.66 5.59 4.86
C ARG A 246 13.01 4.60 3.76
N SER A 247 13.12 5.11 2.53
CA SER A 247 13.46 4.27 1.38
C SER A 247 14.90 4.51 0.93
N ARG A 248 15.54 3.44 0.45
CA ARG A 248 16.86 3.45 -0.20
C ARG A 248 16.77 2.76 -1.54
N LEU A 249 17.48 3.27 -2.53
CA LEU A 249 17.59 2.64 -3.84
C LEU A 249 18.96 2.01 -4.04
N PHE A 250 18.97 0.93 -4.82
CA PHE A 250 20.17 0.25 -5.27
C PHE A 250 19.98 -0.20 -6.71
N THR A 251 21.10 -0.33 -7.43
CA THR A 251 21.16 -1.09 -8.67
C THR A 251 21.97 -2.35 -8.46
N ALA A 252 21.50 -3.47 -8.96
CA ALA A 252 22.24 -4.73 -9.00
C ALA A 252 22.63 -5.08 -10.43
N ASP A 253 23.92 -5.27 -10.67
CA ASP A 253 24.47 -5.82 -11.90
C ASP A 253 24.59 -7.34 -11.72
N LEU A 254 23.77 -8.10 -12.43
CA LEU A 254 23.70 -9.55 -12.24
C LEU A 254 24.92 -10.29 -12.80
N ASP A 255 25.58 -9.75 -13.81
CA ASP A 255 26.77 -10.36 -14.41
C ASP A 255 28.01 -10.13 -13.55
N ARG A 256 28.17 -8.90 -13.06
CA ARG A 256 29.29 -8.53 -12.18
C ARG A 256 29.10 -8.93 -10.74
N ARG A 257 27.87 -9.30 -10.35
CA ARG A 257 27.45 -9.57 -8.98
C ARG A 257 27.73 -8.38 -8.05
N GLU A 258 27.41 -7.19 -8.52
CA GLU A 258 27.68 -5.93 -7.83
C GLU A 258 26.36 -5.25 -7.43
N LEU A 259 26.31 -4.77 -6.18
CA LEU A 259 25.19 -4.00 -5.62
C LEU A 259 25.68 -2.58 -5.35
N THR A 260 25.13 -1.60 -6.06
CA THR A 260 25.54 -0.19 -5.98
C THR A 260 24.40 0.65 -5.40
N PRO A 261 24.61 1.42 -4.31
CA PRO A 261 23.63 2.39 -3.83
C PRO A 261 23.37 3.47 -4.89
N VAL A 262 22.10 3.85 -5.02
CA VAL A 262 21.67 4.99 -5.86
C VAL A 262 21.41 6.17 -4.93
N PRO A 263 22.13 7.30 -5.07
CA PRO A 263 21.89 8.48 -4.24
C PRO A 263 20.48 9.04 -4.42
N THR A 264 19.80 9.26 -3.30
CA THR A 264 18.45 9.84 -3.25
C THR A 264 18.37 10.83 -2.10
N PRO A 265 17.48 11.84 -2.14
CA PRO A 265 17.19 12.64 -0.97
C PRO A 265 16.69 11.76 0.19
N GLU A 266 16.96 12.17 1.44
CA GLU A 266 16.36 11.51 2.61
C GLU A 266 14.83 11.61 2.57
N GLY A 267 14.13 10.58 3.05
CA GLY A 267 12.67 10.49 3.04
C GLY A 267 12.18 9.16 2.50
N SER A 268 11.01 9.19 1.90
CA SER A 268 10.37 8.00 1.34
C SER A 268 10.22 8.09 -0.18
N ILE A 269 10.48 6.98 -0.83
CA ILE A 269 10.24 6.78 -2.26
C ILE A 269 8.97 5.95 -2.38
N LEU A 270 7.90 6.58 -2.81
CA LEU A 270 6.58 5.92 -2.95
C LEU A 270 6.57 5.00 -4.17
N ASP A 271 7.21 5.43 -5.27
CA ASP A 271 7.43 4.61 -6.45
C ASP A 271 8.76 4.94 -7.10
N ALA A 272 9.34 3.96 -7.81
CA ALA A 272 10.58 4.11 -8.55
C ALA A 272 10.47 3.35 -9.87
N ALA A 273 10.59 4.06 -10.99
CA ALA A 273 10.48 3.51 -12.34
C ALA A 273 11.77 3.74 -13.12
N PRO A 274 12.43 2.68 -13.59
CA PRO A 274 13.51 2.82 -14.56
C PRO A 274 13.00 3.41 -15.87
N ALA A 275 13.72 4.36 -16.45
CA ALA A 275 13.45 4.92 -17.76
C ALA A 275 14.33 4.25 -18.84
N ALA A 276 13.87 4.28 -20.11
CA ALA A 276 14.55 3.60 -21.21
C ALA A 276 15.96 4.16 -21.51
N ASP A 277 16.21 5.41 -21.15
CA ASP A 277 17.52 6.09 -21.31
C ASP A 277 18.51 5.80 -20.16
N GLY A 278 18.12 4.95 -19.19
CA GLY A 278 18.93 4.62 -18.05
C GLY A 278 18.78 5.58 -16.86
N ASP A 279 17.86 6.56 -16.92
CA ASP A 279 17.47 7.37 -15.76
C ASP A 279 16.54 6.58 -14.83
N VAL A 280 16.35 7.08 -13.62
CA VAL A 280 15.36 6.56 -12.66
C VAL A 280 14.44 7.69 -12.25
N HIS A 281 13.16 7.52 -12.50
CA HIS A 281 12.13 8.43 -12.03
C HIS A 281 11.57 7.93 -10.71
N VAL A 282 11.47 8.80 -9.72
CA VAL A 282 10.94 8.47 -8.40
C VAL A 282 9.82 9.42 -8.02
N ILE A 283 8.84 8.91 -7.29
CA ILE A 283 7.91 9.73 -6.51
C ILE A 283 8.47 9.80 -5.09
N TRP A 284 9.00 10.95 -4.74
CA TRP A 284 9.65 11.18 -3.47
C TRP A 284 8.83 12.13 -2.59
N THR A 285 8.89 11.91 -1.28
CA THR A 285 8.28 12.75 -0.25
C THR A 285 9.06 12.64 1.05
N ASP A 286 8.92 13.63 1.92
CA ASP A 286 9.33 13.59 3.32
C ASP A 286 8.25 14.23 4.22
N ALA A 287 8.50 14.38 5.50
CA ALA A 287 7.53 14.92 6.46
C ALA A 287 7.02 16.34 6.12
N VAL A 288 7.72 17.12 5.29
CA VAL A 288 7.38 18.52 4.97
C VAL A 288 7.18 18.79 3.48
N ASN A 289 7.59 17.88 2.63
CA ASN A 289 7.43 17.98 1.18
C ASN A 289 6.35 17.03 0.69
N VAL A 290 5.33 17.56 0.03
CA VAL A 290 4.32 16.73 -0.66
C VAL A 290 4.98 15.80 -1.68
N PRO A 291 4.35 14.67 -2.03
CA PRO A 291 4.86 13.78 -3.06
C PRO A 291 5.15 14.54 -4.36
N ARG A 292 6.32 14.34 -4.91
CA ARG A 292 6.75 14.93 -6.17
C ARG A 292 7.58 13.99 -7.00
N ALA A 293 7.44 14.10 -8.31
CA ALA A 293 8.26 13.36 -9.25
C ALA A 293 9.67 13.96 -9.33
N LEU A 294 10.69 13.12 -9.26
CA LEU A 294 12.09 13.50 -9.43
C LEU A 294 12.73 12.56 -10.45
N SER A 295 13.51 13.11 -11.37
CA SER A 295 14.47 12.39 -12.19
C SER A 295 15.81 12.39 -11.44
N LEU A 296 16.44 11.25 -11.29
CA LEU A 296 17.74 11.16 -10.60
C LEU A 296 18.90 11.70 -11.46
N SER A 297 18.70 11.81 -12.79
CA SER A 297 19.61 12.53 -13.68
C SER A 297 19.42 14.05 -13.67
N GLY A 298 18.38 14.56 -12.99
CA GLY A 298 18.03 15.96 -12.95
C GLY A 298 17.19 16.44 -14.14
N ALA A 299 16.70 15.54 -15.00
CA ALA A 299 15.84 15.92 -16.11
C ALA A 299 14.48 16.47 -15.59
N PRO A 300 13.87 17.47 -16.25
CA PRO A 300 12.57 17.98 -15.85
C PRO A 300 11.48 16.94 -16.02
N LEU A 301 10.62 16.80 -14.99
CA LEU A 301 9.44 15.95 -15.02
C LEU A 301 8.16 16.80 -14.89
N PRO A 302 7.02 16.32 -15.41
CA PRO A 302 5.74 17.04 -15.30
C PRO A 302 5.21 17.08 -13.87
N GLY A 303 4.22 17.96 -13.63
CA GLY A 303 3.42 17.94 -12.39
C GLY A 303 4.14 18.40 -11.14
N GLN A 304 5.25 19.13 -11.26
CA GLN A 304 5.93 19.66 -10.08
C GLN A 304 5.09 20.76 -9.43
N SER A 305 4.57 20.47 -8.25
CA SER A 305 3.88 21.46 -7.44
C SER A 305 4.84 22.60 -7.07
N ARG A 306 4.43 23.86 -7.35
CA ARG A 306 5.14 25.06 -6.91
C ARG A 306 4.77 25.46 -5.49
N TRP A 307 3.81 24.78 -4.87
CA TRP A 307 3.34 25.07 -3.54
C TRP A 307 4.42 24.74 -2.49
N ARG A 308 4.82 25.75 -1.76
CA ARG A 308 5.61 25.57 -0.54
C ARG A 308 4.65 25.63 0.64
N LEU A 309 4.41 24.49 1.23
CA LEU A 309 3.59 24.43 2.44
C LEU A 309 4.37 24.96 3.64
N PRO A 310 3.70 25.70 4.55
CA PRO A 310 4.34 26.12 5.79
C PRO A 310 4.78 24.92 6.61
N ARG A 311 5.88 25.05 7.36
CA ARG A 311 6.32 24.04 8.31
C ARG A 311 5.62 24.32 9.65
N PHE A 312 4.77 23.42 10.07
CA PHE A 312 4.01 23.58 11.31
C PHE A 312 4.72 22.97 12.53
N GLY A 313 5.77 22.16 12.36
CA GLY A 313 6.36 21.45 13.48
C GLY A 313 7.77 20.92 13.28
N HIS A 314 8.31 20.41 14.37
CA HIS A 314 9.59 19.71 14.42
C HIS A 314 9.37 18.20 14.49
N ARG A 315 10.01 17.47 13.58
CA ARG A 315 9.96 16.00 13.54
C ARG A 315 11.20 15.41 14.21
N GLN A 316 10.98 14.35 14.96
CA GLN A 316 12.03 13.52 15.55
C GLN A 316 11.66 12.04 15.45
N ASP A 317 12.68 11.19 15.44
CA ASP A 317 12.55 9.73 15.50
C ASP A 317 12.83 9.30 16.95
N LEU A 318 11.89 8.60 17.57
CA LEU A 318 12.05 8.06 18.92
C LEU A 318 12.01 6.53 18.90
N TRP A 319 12.76 5.94 19.80
CA TRP A 319 12.86 4.51 19.95
C TRP A 319 12.55 4.16 21.40
N THR A 320 11.37 3.58 21.60
CA THR A 320 10.90 3.16 22.93
C THR A 320 11.30 1.71 23.18
N PRO A 321 11.93 1.35 24.30
CA PRO A 321 12.25 -0.04 24.62
C PRO A 321 11.03 -0.97 24.58
N GLY A 322 11.17 -2.14 23.96
CA GLY A 322 10.12 -3.15 23.86
C GLY A 322 10.68 -4.57 23.98
N PRO A 323 9.81 -5.59 24.19
CA PRO A 323 10.25 -6.96 24.46
C PRO A 323 10.97 -7.64 23.28
N ASP A 324 10.57 -7.34 22.05
CA ASP A 324 11.14 -7.92 20.84
C ASP A 324 12.12 -6.96 20.12
N GLY A 325 12.47 -5.86 20.77
CA GLY A 325 13.30 -4.79 20.25
C GLY A 325 12.63 -3.42 20.41
N PRO A 326 13.35 -2.33 20.11
CA PRO A 326 12.83 -0.98 20.28
C PRO A 326 11.72 -0.66 19.26
N VAL A 327 10.63 -0.06 19.75
CA VAL A 327 9.49 0.41 18.95
C VAL A 327 9.82 1.78 18.37
N HIS A 328 9.83 1.93 17.07
CA HIS A 328 10.10 3.19 16.38
C HIS A 328 8.83 4.04 16.29
N THR A 329 8.92 5.30 16.66
CA THR A 329 7.84 6.29 16.55
C THR A 329 8.34 7.58 15.93
N PHE A 330 7.73 7.99 14.82
CA PHE A 330 7.88 9.37 14.33
C PHE A 330 7.03 10.29 15.19
N VAL A 331 7.65 11.31 15.77
CA VAL A 331 6.94 12.32 16.54
C VAL A 331 7.10 13.68 15.87
N THR A 332 5.98 14.37 15.67
CA THR A 332 5.98 15.76 15.18
C THR A 332 5.33 16.65 16.22
N THR A 333 6.07 17.66 16.70
CA THR A 333 5.59 18.62 17.71
C THR A 333 5.40 20.00 17.10
N PRO A 334 4.43 20.81 17.57
CA PRO A 334 4.26 22.20 17.14
C PRO A 334 5.56 23.03 17.34
N ALA A 335 5.89 23.87 16.36
CA ALA A 335 7.08 24.70 16.42
C ALA A 335 6.91 25.95 17.30
N ASP A 336 5.69 26.42 17.46
CA ASP A 336 5.31 27.71 18.07
C ASP A 336 4.73 27.59 19.47
N ARG A 337 4.70 26.39 20.03
CA ARG A 337 4.10 26.09 21.34
C ARG A 337 5.07 25.27 22.21
N SER A 338 5.02 25.54 23.50
CA SER A 338 5.79 24.75 24.48
C SER A 338 5.07 23.45 24.85
N ALA A 339 5.85 22.40 25.07
CA ALA A 339 5.37 21.13 25.63
C ALA A 339 4.94 21.30 27.12
N PRO A 340 4.10 20.40 27.68
CA PRO A 340 3.50 19.22 27.00
C PRO A 340 2.27 19.59 26.14
N HIS A 341 2.13 18.88 25.01
CA HIS A 341 1.04 19.10 24.06
C HIS A 341 -0.09 18.09 24.24
N PRO A 342 -1.34 18.40 23.82
CA PRO A 342 -2.28 17.34 23.46
C PRO A 342 -1.63 16.40 22.46
N LEU A 343 -1.77 15.07 22.64
CA LEU A 343 -1.07 14.07 21.87
C LEU A 343 -2.05 13.24 21.03
N VAL A 344 -1.82 13.10 19.75
CA VAL A 344 -2.62 12.25 18.89
C VAL A 344 -1.73 11.16 18.28
N PHE A 345 -2.09 9.91 18.50
CA PHE A 345 -1.52 8.79 17.75
C PHE A 345 -2.27 8.63 16.43
N LEU A 346 -1.57 8.81 15.32
CA LEU A 346 -2.04 8.35 14.02
C LEU A 346 -1.55 6.92 13.83
N VAL A 347 -2.49 5.99 13.73
CA VAL A 347 -2.20 4.55 13.70
C VAL A 347 -2.37 4.04 12.28
N HIS A 348 -1.26 3.55 11.68
CA HIS A 348 -1.27 3.09 10.30
C HIS A 348 -2.10 1.81 10.10
N GLY A 349 -2.53 1.59 8.86
CA GLY A 349 -3.24 0.40 8.42
C GLY A 349 -2.33 -0.80 8.16
N GLY A 350 -2.85 -1.82 7.51
CA GLY A 350 -2.06 -2.99 7.16
C GLY A 350 -2.78 -4.32 7.41
N PRO A 351 -2.27 -5.22 8.28
CA PRO A 351 -1.20 -5.09 9.29
C PRO A 351 0.23 -4.92 8.74
N ALA A 352 0.52 -5.45 7.57
CA ALA A 352 1.84 -5.42 6.95
C ALA A 352 2.07 -4.13 6.14
N ASP A 353 2.08 -3.00 6.82
CA ASP A 353 2.46 -1.67 6.32
C ASP A 353 3.30 -0.96 7.39
N HIS A 354 3.66 0.30 7.19
CA HIS A 354 4.41 1.10 8.17
C HIS A 354 4.20 2.60 7.93
N ASP A 355 4.35 3.37 9.00
CA ASP A 355 4.48 4.81 8.91
C ASP A 355 5.82 5.20 8.32
N ARG A 356 5.76 6.09 7.34
CA ARG A 356 6.91 6.54 6.56
C ARG A 356 7.28 7.97 6.90
N ASP A 357 8.54 8.31 6.65
CA ASP A 357 8.96 9.70 6.52
C ASP A 357 8.37 10.28 5.24
N ALA A 358 7.08 10.64 5.32
CA ALA A 358 6.28 11.11 4.20
C ALA A 358 5.37 12.25 4.64
N TYR A 359 5.02 13.13 3.72
CA TYR A 359 4.01 14.16 3.95
C TYR A 359 2.66 13.53 4.22
N ASP A 360 2.01 14.00 5.26
CA ASP A 360 0.66 13.60 5.63
C ASP A 360 -0.15 14.85 6.01
N PRO A 361 -1.25 15.15 5.30
CA PRO A 361 -2.06 16.34 5.56
C PRO A 361 -2.72 16.32 6.94
N MET A 362 -3.04 15.13 7.49
CA MET A 362 -3.61 15.00 8.83
C MET A 362 -2.57 15.35 9.90
N VAL A 363 -1.30 14.91 9.73
CA VAL A 363 -0.19 15.33 10.60
C VAL A 363 -0.05 16.84 10.60
N GLN A 364 -0.01 17.47 9.41
CA GLN A 364 0.15 18.92 9.31
C GLN A 364 -1.00 19.68 9.96
N ALA A 365 -2.24 19.21 9.75
CA ALA A 365 -3.43 19.84 10.33
C ALA A 365 -3.46 19.72 11.87
N LEU A 366 -3.14 18.56 12.42
CA LEU A 366 -3.08 18.34 13.87
C LEU A 366 -1.95 19.16 14.52
N VAL A 367 -0.78 19.17 13.92
CA VAL A 367 0.36 19.95 14.43
C VAL A 367 0.06 21.44 14.34
N GLY A 368 -0.52 21.93 13.24
CA GLY A 368 -0.98 23.30 13.07
C GLY A 368 -2.06 23.70 14.08
N SER A 369 -2.88 22.75 14.57
CA SER A 369 -3.84 22.99 15.63
C SER A 369 -3.24 22.95 17.05
N GLY A 370 -1.95 22.62 17.17
CA GLY A 370 -1.20 22.61 18.44
C GLY A 370 -1.09 21.25 19.11
N CYS A 371 -1.41 20.16 18.43
CA CYS A 371 -1.21 18.80 18.92
C CYS A 371 0.20 18.28 18.57
N ALA A 372 0.81 17.52 19.46
CA ALA A 372 1.88 16.60 19.07
C ALA A 372 1.25 15.39 18.38
N VAL A 373 1.92 14.87 17.34
CA VAL A 373 1.45 13.70 16.59
C VAL A 373 2.49 12.59 16.68
N ALA A 374 2.08 11.41 17.11
CA ALA A 374 2.88 10.20 17.16
C ALA A 374 2.42 9.20 16.09
N ARG A 375 3.36 8.70 15.28
CA ARG A 375 3.13 7.65 14.28
C ARG A 375 4.05 6.48 14.61
N THR A 376 3.46 5.44 15.22
CA THR A 376 4.22 4.32 15.81
C THR A 376 4.26 3.14 14.87
N ASN A 377 5.45 2.68 14.55
CA ASN A 377 5.71 1.44 13.81
C ASN A 377 5.75 0.25 14.79
N TYR A 378 4.57 -0.15 15.22
CA TYR A 378 4.35 -1.26 16.15
C TYR A 378 4.80 -2.60 15.56
N ARG A 379 4.96 -3.63 16.40
CA ARG A 379 5.21 -5.02 15.94
C ARG A 379 4.13 -5.45 14.94
N GLY A 380 4.54 -6.09 13.85
CA GLY A 380 3.71 -6.35 12.67
C GLY A 380 4.01 -5.42 11.50
N SER A 381 4.60 -4.24 11.74
CA SER A 381 4.97 -3.28 10.69
C SER A 381 6.07 -3.81 9.78
N THR A 382 6.05 -3.38 8.51
CA THR A 382 7.12 -3.59 7.53
C THR A 382 8.23 -2.55 7.68
N GLY A 383 9.38 -2.74 7.01
CA GLY A 383 10.54 -1.84 7.10
C GLY A 383 11.45 -2.11 8.30
N TYR A 384 11.16 -3.15 9.09
CA TYR A 384 11.92 -3.58 10.27
C TYR A 384 12.38 -5.04 10.18
N GLY A 385 12.05 -5.71 9.09
CA GLY A 385 12.42 -7.08 8.77
C GLY A 385 11.41 -8.15 9.22
N PRO A 386 11.62 -9.40 8.75
CA PRO A 386 10.63 -10.46 8.88
C PRO A 386 10.27 -10.83 10.33
N ARG A 387 11.24 -10.75 11.26
CA ARG A 387 11.00 -11.05 12.68
C ARG A 387 10.03 -10.04 13.31
N TRP A 388 10.24 -8.75 13.05
CA TRP A 388 9.36 -7.67 13.52
C TRP A 388 7.96 -7.79 12.92
N ARG A 389 7.89 -8.03 11.60
CA ARG A 389 6.62 -8.22 10.89
C ARG A 389 5.81 -9.41 11.40
N ALA A 390 6.46 -10.48 11.87
CA ALA A 390 5.83 -11.68 12.38
C ALA A 390 5.64 -11.70 13.91
N ALA A 391 5.95 -10.60 14.61
CA ALA A 391 5.91 -10.54 16.06
C ALA A 391 4.50 -10.25 16.58
N TYR A 392 3.79 -11.29 17.01
CA TYR A 392 2.44 -11.23 17.58
C TYR A 392 2.37 -11.99 18.92
N SER A 393 3.39 -11.79 19.77
CA SER A 393 3.58 -12.57 21.01
C SER A 393 2.44 -12.45 22.03
N GLU A 394 1.71 -11.34 22.01
CA GLU A 394 0.56 -11.09 22.90
C GLU A 394 -0.81 -11.31 22.19
N GLY A 395 -0.76 -11.91 20.97
CA GLY A 395 -1.92 -12.10 20.12
C GLY A 395 -2.13 -10.97 19.11
N VAL A 396 -2.94 -11.25 18.09
CA VAL A 396 -3.28 -10.31 17.02
C VAL A 396 -4.00 -9.10 17.63
N GLY A 397 -3.57 -7.90 17.26
CA GLY A 397 -4.09 -6.64 17.79
C GLY A 397 -3.55 -6.28 19.18
N HIS A 398 -3.53 -7.19 20.14
CA HIS A 398 -3.06 -6.92 21.50
C HIS A 398 -1.56 -6.60 21.55
N THR A 399 -0.76 -7.29 20.77
CA THR A 399 0.68 -6.98 20.61
C THR A 399 0.89 -5.54 20.15
N GLN A 400 0.15 -5.11 19.15
CA GLN A 400 0.24 -3.76 18.60
C GLN A 400 -0.27 -2.70 19.59
N VAL A 401 -1.38 -2.99 20.27
CA VAL A 401 -1.90 -2.11 21.34
C VAL A 401 -0.89 -1.97 22.48
N ALA A 402 -0.22 -3.06 22.87
CA ALA A 402 0.82 -2.98 23.90
C ALA A 402 1.99 -2.07 23.48
N ASP A 403 2.37 -2.05 22.20
CA ASP A 403 3.41 -1.14 21.69
C ASP A 403 2.94 0.32 21.67
N LEU A 404 1.67 0.59 21.30
CA LEU A 404 1.07 1.93 21.39
C LEU A 404 1.04 2.43 22.85
N VAL A 405 0.69 1.57 23.79
CA VAL A 405 0.70 1.90 25.23
C VAL A 405 2.11 2.22 25.73
N ARG A 406 3.12 1.46 25.31
CA ARG A 406 4.53 1.75 25.65
C ARG A 406 5.00 3.07 25.07
N ALA A 407 4.70 3.32 23.78
CA ALA A 407 5.03 4.58 23.14
C ALA A 407 4.33 5.77 23.82
N ARG A 408 3.06 5.61 24.23
CA ARG A 408 2.35 6.63 25.01
C ARG A 408 3.07 6.94 26.31
N ALA A 409 3.39 5.92 27.08
CA ALA A 409 4.07 6.10 28.38
C ALA A 409 5.41 6.85 28.21
N ASP A 410 6.24 6.44 27.25
CA ASP A 410 7.53 7.09 26.95
C ASP A 410 7.36 8.56 26.53
N LEU A 411 6.36 8.87 25.69
CA LEU A 411 6.10 10.24 25.24
C LEU A 411 5.58 11.16 26.36
N LEU A 412 4.82 10.62 27.30
CA LEU A 412 4.38 11.34 28.50
C LEU A 412 5.55 11.57 29.48
N GLU A 413 6.35 10.55 29.72
CA GLU A 413 7.55 10.65 30.58
C GLU A 413 8.56 11.66 30.06
N ARG A 414 8.75 11.75 28.73
CA ARG A 414 9.55 12.78 28.08
C ARG A 414 8.94 14.18 28.12
N GLY A 415 7.75 14.35 28.63
CA GLY A 415 7.03 15.61 28.68
C GLY A 415 6.58 16.12 27.30
N ILE A 416 6.52 15.27 26.27
CA ILE A 416 6.04 15.63 24.94
C ILE A 416 4.51 15.69 24.93
N GLY A 417 3.87 14.62 25.41
CA GLY A 417 2.43 14.51 25.55
C GLY A 417 1.94 14.99 26.92
N ARG A 418 0.67 15.42 26.98
CA ARG A 418 -0.01 15.80 28.20
C ARG A 418 -0.97 14.69 28.64
N GLU A 419 -0.86 14.26 29.89
CA GLU A 419 -1.83 13.31 30.50
C GLU A 419 -3.24 13.91 30.47
N GLY A 420 -4.27 13.07 30.23
CA GLY A 420 -5.66 13.50 30.09
C GLY A 420 -5.95 14.25 28.78
N ALA A 421 -5.03 14.20 27.79
CA ALA A 421 -5.22 14.77 26.47
C ALA A 421 -4.53 13.92 25.38
N VAL A 422 -4.82 12.60 25.37
CA VAL A 422 -4.23 11.64 24.41
C VAL A 422 -5.32 10.98 23.58
N GLY A 423 -5.26 11.18 22.26
CA GLY A 423 -6.22 10.63 21.31
C GLY A 423 -5.61 9.58 20.37
N LEU A 424 -6.48 8.72 19.84
CA LEU A 424 -6.17 7.76 18.78
C LEU A 424 -6.93 8.12 17.50
N CYS A 425 -6.27 8.02 16.37
CA CYS A 425 -6.90 8.13 15.04
C CYS A 425 -6.26 7.13 14.09
N GLY A 426 -7.04 6.20 13.54
CA GLY A 426 -6.50 5.19 12.65
C GLY A 426 -7.46 4.79 11.54
N THR A 427 -6.90 4.30 10.42
CA THR A 427 -7.66 3.85 9.26
C THR A 427 -7.43 2.36 9.03
N SER A 428 -8.48 1.62 8.61
CA SER A 428 -8.41 0.19 8.31
C SER A 428 -7.91 -0.61 9.53
N TRP A 429 -6.77 -1.29 9.42
CA TRP A 429 -6.12 -1.95 10.55
C TRP A 429 -5.79 -0.98 11.70
N GLY A 430 -5.39 0.27 11.40
CA GLY A 430 -5.21 1.31 12.41
C GLY A 430 -6.52 1.70 13.10
N GLY A 431 -7.64 1.70 12.37
CA GLY A 431 -8.97 1.86 12.92
C GLY A 431 -9.36 0.70 13.86
N TYR A 432 -9.03 -0.54 13.47
CA TYR A 432 -9.15 -1.73 14.30
C TYR A 432 -8.37 -1.57 15.61
N LEU A 433 -7.10 -1.21 15.54
CA LEU A 433 -6.26 -1.00 16.72
C LEU A 433 -6.77 0.14 17.61
N THR A 434 -7.34 1.20 17.01
CA THR A 434 -8.00 2.28 17.75
C THR A 434 -9.18 1.74 18.56
N LEU A 435 -10.09 0.97 17.94
CA LEU A 435 -11.23 0.39 18.65
C LEU A 435 -10.79 -0.60 19.73
N LEU A 436 -9.82 -1.46 19.42
CA LEU A 436 -9.31 -2.45 20.37
C LEU A 436 -8.61 -1.78 21.57
N ALA A 437 -7.78 -0.77 21.32
CA ALA A 437 -7.08 -0.02 22.37
C ALA A 437 -8.06 0.70 23.30
N MET A 438 -9.08 1.36 22.76
CA MET A 438 -10.09 2.06 23.54
C MET A 438 -10.94 1.11 24.40
N GLY A 439 -11.20 -0.11 23.91
CA GLY A 439 -11.95 -1.11 24.69
C GLY A 439 -11.10 -1.84 25.73
N THR A 440 -9.85 -2.17 25.40
CA THR A 440 -8.95 -2.95 26.31
C THR A 440 -8.16 -2.09 27.28
N ARG A 441 -7.99 -0.80 27.00
CA ARG A 441 -7.27 0.19 27.83
C ARG A 441 -8.07 1.49 27.94
N PRO A 442 -9.33 1.45 28.44
CA PRO A 442 -10.26 2.57 28.38
C PRO A 442 -9.82 3.81 29.18
N ASP A 443 -8.91 3.63 30.14
CA ASP A 443 -8.42 4.72 30.99
C ASP A 443 -7.21 5.48 30.38
N LEU A 444 -6.66 5.00 29.24
CA LEU A 444 -5.47 5.58 28.64
C LEU A 444 -5.75 6.56 27.50
N TRP A 445 -6.96 6.56 26.97
CA TRP A 445 -7.30 7.30 25.75
C TRP A 445 -8.51 8.20 25.99
N ASP A 446 -8.34 9.47 25.67
CA ASP A 446 -9.35 10.50 25.95
C ASP A 446 -10.33 10.70 24.78
N VAL A 447 -9.97 10.26 23.56
CA VAL A 447 -10.81 10.32 22.36
C VAL A 447 -10.31 9.33 21.30
N GLY A 448 -11.23 8.77 20.50
CA GLY A 448 -10.89 7.87 19.40
C GLY A 448 -11.60 8.19 18.09
N VAL A 449 -10.89 8.04 16.98
CA VAL A 449 -11.43 8.12 15.62
C VAL A 449 -11.01 6.88 14.85
N ALA A 450 -11.98 6.05 14.47
CA ALA A 450 -11.75 4.82 13.71
C ALA A 450 -12.36 4.95 12.30
N VAL A 451 -11.51 4.98 11.28
CA VAL A 451 -11.91 5.14 9.88
C VAL A 451 -11.86 3.80 9.19
N LYS A 452 -12.99 3.36 8.61
CA LYS A 452 -13.14 2.07 7.91
C LYS A 452 -12.53 0.88 8.69
N PRO A 453 -12.87 0.73 9.99
CA PRO A 453 -12.21 -0.23 10.87
C PRO A 453 -12.65 -1.67 10.64
N LEU A 454 -11.79 -2.62 11.00
CA LEU A 454 -12.21 -3.97 11.37
C LEU A 454 -12.69 -3.90 12.84
N ALA A 455 -13.97 -4.15 13.10
CA ALA A 455 -14.58 -3.96 14.41
C ALA A 455 -15.13 -5.26 15.03
N ASP A 456 -15.44 -6.27 14.19
CA ASP A 456 -15.81 -7.62 14.61
C ASP A 456 -15.19 -8.64 13.66
N CYS A 457 -14.19 -9.40 14.13
CA CYS A 457 -13.40 -10.28 13.32
C CYS A 457 -14.19 -11.48 12.77
N VAL A 458 -15.17 -12.00 13.53
CA VAL A 458 -15.99 -13.15 13.11
C VAL A 458 -16.95 -12.74 12.00
N THR A 459 -17.68 -11.64 12.18
CA THR A 459 -18.60 -11.12 11.16
C THR A 459 -17.83 -10.67 9.91
N ALA A 460 -16.69 -10.02 10.10
CA ALA A 460 -15.82 -9.63 8.98
C ALA A 460 -15.37 -10.85 8.17
N PHE A 461 -14.89 -11.90 8.82
CA PHE A 461 -14.49 -13.14 8.13
C PHE A 461 -15.61 -13.70 7.27
N ARG A 462 -16.82 -13.79 7.83
CA ARG A 462 -18.00 -14.38 7.12
C ARG A 462 -18.44 -13.58 5.90
N HIS A 463 -18.22 -12.25 5.90
CA HIS A 463 -18.59 -11.34 4.81
C HIS A 463 -17.42 -10.93 3.91
N SER A 464 -16.20 -11.40 4.23
CA SER A 464 -15.00 -11.10 3.49
C SER A 464 -14.82 -11.93 2.23
N THR A 465 -13.94 -11.47 1.35
CA THR A 465 -13.53 -12.23 0.17
C THR A 465 -12.68 -13.46 0.56
N PRO A 466 -12.65 -14.54 -0.24
CA PRO A 466 -11.80 -15.70 0.03
C PRO A 466 -10.32 -15.35 0.27
N ALA A 467 -9.83 -14.30 -0.37
CA ALA A 467 -8.46 -13.82 -0.19
C ALA A 467 -8.20 -13.28 1.23
N LEU A 468 -9.14 -12.53 1.78
CA LEU A 468 -9.07 -12.00 3.14
C LEU A 468 -9.32 -13.11 4.18
N GLN A 469 -10.25 -14.02 3.90
CA GLN A 469 -10.44 -15.20 4.75
C GLN A 469 -9.17 -16.04 4.86
N ALA A 470 -8.44 -16.26 3.75
CA ALA A 470 -7.16 -16.97 3.77
C ALA A 470 -6.07 -16.21 4.56
N LEU A 471 -6.06 -14.88 4.46
CA LEU A 471 -5.16 -14.02 5.26
C LEU A 471 -5.47 -14.14 6.75
N ASP A 472 -6.74 -14.03 7.13
CA ASP A 472 -7.18 -14.13 8.52
C ASP A 472 -6.91 -15.53 9.08
N THR A 473 -7.21 -16.60 8.32
CA THR A 473 -6.89 -17.97 8.69
C THR A 473 -5.41 -18.15 9.00
N ALA A 474 -4.53 -17.57 8.15
CA ALA A 474 -3.09 -17.62 8.39
C ALA A 474 -2.65 -16.78 9.59
N LEU A 475 -3.31 -15.65 9.84
CA LEU A 475 -2.99 -14.73 10.93
C LEU A 475 -3.45 -15.25 12.30
N PHE A 476 -4.65 -15.84 12.35
CA PHE A 476 -5.26 -16.37 13.59
C PHE A 476 -4.93 -17.84 13.85
N GLY A 477 -4.38 -18.55 12.86
CA GLY A 477 -4.04 -19.97 12.96
C GLY A 477 -5.18 -20.94 12.67
N GLY A 478 -6.30 -20.45 12.14
CA GLY A 478 -7.49 -21.22 11.76
C GLY A 478 -8.67 -20.31 11.41
N THR A 479 -9.77 -20.90 10.98
CA THR A 479 -11.05 -20.22 10.76
C THR A 479 -11.73 -19.87 12.10
N PRO A 480 -12.76 -19.00 12.12
CA PRO A 480 -13.51 -18.71 13.35
C PRO A 480 -14.17 -19.95 14.00
N ASP A 481 -14.49 -20.96 13.21
CA ASP A 481 -15.07 -22.21 13.73
C ASP A 481 -14.01 -23.14 14.32
N GLU A 482 -12.76 -23.06 13.87
CA GLU A 482 -11.62 -23.85 14.36
C GLU A 482 -10.94 -23.20 15.58
N VAL A 483 -10.85 -21.86 15.62
CA VAL A 483 -10.16 -21.10 16.67
C VAL A 483 -11.02 -19.94 17.19
N PRO A 484 -12.25 -20.18 17.67
CA PRO A 484 -13.22 -19.14 18.05
C PRO A 484 -12.67 -18.16 19.10
N ASP A 485 -11.90 -18.67 20.08
CA ASP A 485 -11.32 -17.85 21.14
C ASP A 485 -10.30 -16.83 20.61
N ALA A 486 -9.53 -17.17 19.58
CA ALA A 486 -8.57 -16.27 18.97
C ALA A 486 -9.29 -15.09 18.29
N TYR A 487 -10.37 -15.36 17.57
CA TYR A 487 -11.20 -14.32 16.94
C TYR A 487 -11.94 -13.47 17.96
N ALA A 488 -12.51 -14.07 18.99
CA ALA A 488 -13.19 -13.34 20.07
C ALA A 488 -12.21 -12.44 20.83
N HIS A 489 -11.03 -12.94 21.15
CA HIS A 489 -9.96 -12.17 21.82
C HIS A 489 -9.49 -10.99 20.97
N ALA A 490 -9.37 -11.15 19.67
CA ALA A 490 -8.94 -10.09 18.77
C ALA A 490 -10.05 -9.11 18.37
N SER A 491 -11.34 -9.46 18.56
CA SER A 491 -12.47 -8.62 18.15
C SER A 491 -12.67 -7.40 19.05
N PRO A 492 -12.62 -6.17 18.52
CA PRO A 492 -12.99 -4.97 19.29
C PRO A 492 -14.40 -5.04 19.90
N SER A 493 -15.35 -5.72 19.23
CA SER A 493 -16.72 -5.91 19.72
C SER A 493 -16.77 -6.59 21.11
N THR A 494 -15.82 -7.46 21.43
CA THR A 494 -15.69 -8.10 22.75
C THR A 494 -15.50 -7.08 23.88
N TYR A 495 -14.84 -5.96 23.59
CA TYR A 495 -14.45 -4.95 24.59
C TYR A 495 -15.23 -3.64 24.44
N ALA A 496 -16.16 -3.55 23.50
CA ALA A 496 -16.83 -2.30 23.14
C ALA A 496 -17.59 -1.67 24.31
N ALA A 497 -18.19 -2.47 25.20
CA ALA A 497 -18.91 -1.98 26.38
C ALA A 497 -17.99 -1.35 27.46
N ALA A 498 -16.68 -1.59 27.40
CA ALA A 498 -15.72 -1.01 28.34
C ALA A 498 -15.24 0.39 27.92
N ILE A 499 -15.54 0.85 26.72
CA ILE A 499 -15.14 2.18 26.22
C ILE A 499 -15.80 3.27 27.06
N ARG A 500 -14.98 4.23 27.51
CA ARG A 500 -15.42 5.35 28.36
C ARG A 500 -15.33 6.71 27.69
N SER A 501 -14.45 6.82 26.70
CA SER A 501 -14.14 8.09 26.03
C SER A 501 -14.92 8.22 24.72
N PRO A 502 -15.16 9.45 24.22
CA PRO A 502 -15.86 9.70 22.98
C PRO A 502 -15.21 8.97 21.79
N LEU A 503 -16.05 8.37 20.94
CA LEU A 503 -15.64 7.60 19.78
C LEU A 503 -16.34 8.09 18.50
N LEU A 504 -15.58 8.37 17.43
CA LEU A 504 -16.11 8.56 16.08
C LEU A 504 -15.77 7.32 15.23
N VAL A 505 -16.78 6.72 14.62
CA VAL A 505 -16.64 5.66 13.62
C VAL A 505 -16.99 6.23 12.26
N VAL A 506 -16.07 6.13 11.30
CA VAL A 506 -16.30 6.43 9.89
C VAL A 506 -16.30 5.12 9.12
N ALA A 507 -17.37 4.76 8.46
CA ALA A 507 -17.54 3.50 7.75
C ALA A 507 -17.90 3.73 6.28
N ALA A 508 -17.67 2.75 5.41
CA ALA A 508 -18.02 2.82 4.00
C ALA A 508 -19.02 1.72 3.61
N ARG A 509 -20.06 2.11 2.84
CA ARG A 509 -21.18 1.21 2.49
C ARG A 509 -20.82 0.12 1.51
N ARG A 510 -19.76 0.33 0.71
CA ARG A 510 -19.29 -0.61 -0.33
C ARG A 510 -17.93 -1.19 -0.01
N ASP A 511 -17.58 -1.20 1.27
CA ASP A 511 -16.28 -1.70 1.74
C ASP A 511 -16.25 -3.23 1.69
N ALA A 512 -15.43 -3.78 0.82
CA ALA A 512 -15.26 -5.22 0.69
C ALA A 512 -14.04 -5.76 1.46
N LYS A 513 -13.23 -4.87 2.07
CA LYS A 513 -12.13 -5.27 2.97
C LYS A 513 -12.58 -5.27 4.43
N CYS A 514 -13.36 -4.25 4.80
CA CYS A 514 -13.99 -4.14 6.12
C CYS A 514 -15.51 -4.03 5.92
N PRO A 515 -16.22 -5.15 5.69
CA PRO A 515 -17.63 -5.16 5.31
C PRO A 515 -18.51 -4.36 6.27
N PRO A 516 -19.53 -3.63 5.80
CA PRO A 516 -20.36 -2.78 6.66
C PRO A 516 -21.10 -3.57 7.76
N GLU A 517 -21.42 -4.83 7.52
CA GLU A 517 -22.14 -5.71 8.46
C GLU A 517 -21.42 -5.83 9.81
N GLN A 518 -20.09 -5.92 9.80
CA GLN A 518 -19.30 -6.03 11.04
C GLN A 518 -19.26 -4.69 11.79
N VAL A 519 -19.30 -3.54 11.09
CA VAL A 519 -19.44 -2.23 11.73
C VAL A 519 -20.83 -2.09 12.35
N GLU A 520 -21.88 -2.51 11.66
CA GLU A 520 -23.25 -2.47 12.17
C GLU A 520 -23.41 -3.34 13.42
N ALA A 521 -22.80 -4.55 13.44
CA ALA A 521 -22.76 -5.40 14.61
C ALA A 521 -22.05 -4.72 15.79
N TYR A 522 -20.90 -4.09 15.55
CA TYR A 522 -20.17 -3.33 16.56
C TYR A 522 -20.99 -2.16 17.13
N LEU A 523 -21.62 -1.37 16.26
CA LEU A 523 -22.47 -0.24 16.67
C LEU A 523 -23.68 -0.70 17.50
N ALA A 524 -24.21 -1.90 17.25
CA ALA A 524 -25.26 -2.48 18.09
C ALA A 524 -24.77 -2.75 19.51
N VAL A 525 -23.54 -3.26 19.68
CA VAL A 525 -22.91 -3.45 21.01
C VAL A 525 -22.71 -2.12 21.72
N LEU A 526 -22.19 -1.08 21.03
CA LEU A 526 -22.00 0.26 21.61
C LEU A 526 -23.33 0.84 22.13
N ARG A 527 -24.41 0.73 21.32
CA ARG A 527 -25.74 1.21 21.71
C ARG A 527 -26.28 0.46 22.94
N ALA A 528 -26.16 -0.87 22.93
CA ALA A 528 -26.61 -1.70 24.04
C ALA A 528 -25.84 -1.39 25.33
N GLY A 529 -24.56 -1.07 25.24
CA GLY A 529 -23.69 -0.65 26.34
C GLY A 529 -23.83 0.81 26.74
N GLY A 530 -24.66 1.61 26.04
CA GLY A 530 -24.81 3.04 26.33
C GLY A 530 -23.56 3.88 26.05
N VAL A 531 -22.64 3.37 25.22
CA VAL A 531 -21.38 4.06 24.89
C VAL A 531 -21.64 5.23 23.94
N ALA A 532 -21.17 6.43 24.33
CA ALA A 532 -21.31 7.63 23.50
C ALA A 532 -20.45 7.54 22.24
N HIS A 533 -21.07 7.57 21.08
CA HIS A 533 -20.37 7.50 19.80
C HIS A 533 -21.05 8.34 18.71
N GLU A 534 -20.24 8.78 17.74
CA GLU A 534 -20.71 9.40 16.51
C GLU A 534 -20.39 8.48 15.31
N LEU A 535 -21.21 8.59 14.27
CA LEU A 535 -21.10 7.77 13.07
C LEU A 535 -21.13 8.65 11.82
N MET A 536 -20.25 8.31 10.87
CA MET A 536 -20.26 8.88 9.51
C MET A 536 -20.20 7.73 8.49
N TRP A 537 -21.17 7.70 7.57
CA TRP A 537 -21.15 6.76 6.45
C TRP A 537 -20.64 7.45 5.17
N LEU A 538 -19.74 6.78 4.45
CA LEU A 538 -19.29 7.13 3.11
C LEU A 538 -19.98 6.22 2.09
N ASP A 539 -20.33 6.76 0.92
CA ASP A 539 -20.82 5.97 -0.21
C ASP A 539 -19.66 5.59 -1.13
N SER A 540 -18.67 4.90 -0.56
CA SER A 540 -17.44 4.47 -1.25
C SER A 540 -17.04 3.05 -0.85
N GLY A 541 -16.01 2.49 -1.52
CA GLY A 541 -15.31 1.28 -1.09
C GLY A 541 -14.27 1.54 0.00
N HIS A 542 -13.42 0.54 0.26
CA HIS A 542 -12.31 0.66 1.21
C HIS A 542 -11.26 1.64 0.71
N ASP A 543 -10.84 1.46 -0.53
CA ASP A 543 -9.90 2.31 -1.26
C ASP A 543 -10.69 3.26 -2.19
N GLY A 544 -10.06 4.26 -2.75
CA GLY A 544 -10.60 5.01 -3.89
C GLY A 544 -11.80 5.91 -3.60
N TYR A 545 -11.90 6.51 -2.41
CA TYR A 545 -12.81 7.63 -2.22
C TYR A 545 -12.20 8.93 -2.77
N ASP A 546 -13.05 9.81 -3.32
CA ASP A 546 -12.61 11.04 -3.96
C ASP A 546 -12.04 12.06 -2.96
N GLY A 547 -11.43 13.13 -3.49
CA GLY A 547 -10.83 14.17 -2.67
C GLY A 547 -11.83 14.87 -1.76
N ALA A 548 -13.10 15.00 -2.16
CA ALA A 548 -14.16 15.60 -1.35
C ALA A 548 -14.48 14.73 -0.13
N ASP A 549 -14.63 13.42 -0.31
CA ASP A 549 -14.83 12.45 0.78
C ASP A 549 -13.62 12.46 1.72
N HIS A 550 -12.39 12.49 1.16
CA HIS A 550 -11.17 12.54 1.94
C HIS A 550 -11.09 13.78 2.84
N LEU A 551 -11.37 14.94 2.27
CA LEU A 551 -11.44 16.20 3.02
C LEU A 551 -12.54 16.19 4.07
N ALA A 552 -13.72 15.61 3.77
CA ALA A 552 -14.81 15.49 4.72
C ALA A 552 -14.41 14.63 5.93
N VAL A 553 -13.71 13.49 5.70
CA VAL A 553 -13.19 12.62 6.76
C VAL A 553 -12.16 13.37 7.61
N ILE A 554 -11.17 14.04 6.98
CA ILE A 554 -10.15 14.82 7.71
C ILE A 554 -10.82 15.89 8.57
N ARG A 555 -11.69 16.72 8.00
CA ARG A 555 -12.41 17.80 8.72
C ARG A 555 -13.25 17.26 9.88
N ARG A 556 -13.96 16.14 9.66
CA ARG A 556 -14.76 15.49 10.72
C ARG A 556 -13.88 14.98 11.84
N SER A 557 -12.78 14.30 11.51
CA SER A 557 -11.82 13.75 12.47
C SER A 557 -11.18 14.86 13.31
N LEU A 558 -10.70 15.93 12.67
CA LEU A 558 -10.10 17.09 13.36
C LEU A 558 -11.08 17.76 14.33
N ARG A 559 -12.33 18.00 13.90
CA ARG A 559 -13.36 18.58 14.77
C ARG A 559 -13.69 17.68 15.95
N PHE A 560 -13.72 16.36 15.74
CA PHE A 560 -14.01 15.40 16.79
C PHE A 560 -12.86 15.30 17.79
N LEU A 561 -11.63 15.16 17.33
CA LEU A 561 -10.43 15.15 18.17
C LEU A 561 -10.30 16.45 18.97
N GLY A 562 -10.53 17.60 18.35
CA GLY A 562 -10.45 18.91 19.02
C GLY A 562 -11.49 19.12 20.13
N ARG A 563 -12.63 18.42 20.09
CA ARG A 563 -13.62 18.44 21.19
C ARG A 563 -13.22 17.53 22.35
N GLY A 564 -12.56 16.41 22.05
CA GLY A 564 -12.11 15.45 23.05
C GLY A 564 -10.77 15.79 23.71
N LEU A 565 -9.97 16.67 23.08
CA LEU A 565 -8.65 17.08 23.58
C LEU A 565 -8.70 18.54 24.04
N PRO A 566 -8.68 18.82 25.34
CA PRO A 566 -8.80 20.19 25.84
C PRO A 566 -7.65 21.07 25.35
N ALA A 567 -8.02 22.21 24.74
CA ALA A 567 -7.18 23.33 24.30
C ALA A 567 -6.25 23.10 23.07
N ALA A 568 -6.83 22.69 21.95
CA ALA A 568 -6.31 23.10 20.65
C ALA A 568 -7.40 23.92 19.96
N PRO A 569 -7.25 25.24 19.73
CA PRO A 569 -8.21 25.98 18.92
C PRO A 569 -8.18 25.43 17.50
N VAL A 570 -9.34 24.96 17.02
CA VAL A 570 -9.51 24.60 15.61
C VAL A 570 -9.29 25.89 14.79
N PRO A 571 -8.45 25.87 13.74
CA PRO A 571 -8.31 27.03 12.86
C PRO A 571 -9.69 27.44 12.34
N ALA A 572 -9.98 28.75 12.36
CA ALA A 572 -11.20 29.29 11.77
C ALA A 572 -11.28 28.88 10.29
N GLU A 573 -12.47 28.55 9.81
CA GLU A 573 -12.67 28.26 8.38
C GLU A 573 -12.13 29.43 7.56
N PRO A 574 -11.34 29.19 6.49
CA PRO A 574 -11.03 30.25 5.55
C PRO A 574 -12.35 30.80 5.01
N SER A 575 -12.51 32.13 5.09
CA SER A 575 -13.69 32.81 4.59
C SER A 575 -13.89 32.40 3.13
N PRO A 576 -15.12 32.06 2.66
CA PRO A 576 -15.38 31.63 1.28
C PRO A 576 -15.07 32.70 0.22
N HIS A 577 -14.56 33.86 0.60
CA HIS A 577 -14.20 34.94 -0.29
C HIS A 577 -12.72 35.06 -0.67
N ALA A 578 -11.86 34.12 -0.25
CA ALA A 578 -10.41 34.15 -0.60
C ALA A 578 -10.05 33.45 -1.93
N GLU A 579 -11.03 32.88 -2.63
CA GLU A 579 -10.77 32.15 -3.89
C GLU A 579 -10.93 33.02 -5.18
N ARG A 580 -11.07 34.36 -5.04
CA ARG A 580 -11.06 35.24 -6.22
C ARG A 580 -10.08 36.39 -6.03
N ARG A 581 -8.80 36.11 -6.29
CA ARG A 581 -7.84 37.08 -6.89
C ARG A 581 -6.61 36.34 -7.42
#